data_8dadf62edcac374a86c966a5d4c04fe1
#
_entry.id   8dadf62edcac374a86c966a5d4c04fe1
#
_cell.length_a   1.000
_cell.length_b   1.000
_cell.length_c   1.000
_cell.angle_alpha   90.00
_cell.angle_beta   90.00
_cell.angle_gamma   90.00
#
_symmetry.space_group_name_H-M   'P 1'
#
loop_
_entity.id
_entity.type
_entity.pdbx_description
1 polymer ?
#
loop_
_entity_poly.entity_id
_entity_poly.type
_entity_poly.pdbx_seq_one_letter_code
_entity_poly.pdbx_strand_id
1 'polypeptide(L)'
;MNIVVLVAGMNDPSNCELLADKYIEGIKTHDGAEVHKFLVRAIPLPHFTVPDYESDANASKEFRDVRELIKAADGVVIATPVWNFSVPAHLKNFIDWMGTFGLDAQTHSKGQFKAKPFALIHTGGAPMIAWKALMYLTTLHLPEAIKYYGGTVVLRHFEPKCVEGKGKFGLVVDKRPAALETMKRKGEQFGKTAKHYHEQGKLSGTQALRYKFFTFLYRVGNRVMYPLSTRQ
;
A
#
# COMPACT_ATOMS: atom_id res chain seq x y z
N MET A 1 0.93 -5.34 18.08
CA MET A 1 0.87 -5.46 16.61
C MET A 1 1.64 -4.32 15.97
N ASN A 2 2.33 -4.60 14.87
CA ASN A 2 3.22 -3.65 14.19
C ASN A 2 2.61 -3.21 12.86
N ILE A 3 2.50 -1.90 12.64
CA ILE A 3 1.94 -1.33 11.41
C ILE A 3 2.98 -0.42 10.76
N VAL A 4 3.19 -0.59 9.46
CA VAL A 4 4.01 0.32 8.64
C VAL A 4 3.10 1.24 7.85
N VAL A 5 3.39 2.54 7.87
CA VAL A 5 2.68 3.57 7.11
C VAL A 5 3.65 4.27 6.16
N LEU A 6 3.42 4.12 4.88
CA LEU A 6 4.19 4.73 3.81
C LEU A 6 3.42 5.94 3.27
N VAL A 7 3.99 7.13 3.36
CA VAL A 7 3.40 8.37 2.85
C VAL A 7 4.17 8.83 1.63
N ALA A 8 3.52 8.84 0.48
CA ALA A 8 4.10 9.25 -0.80
C ALA A 8 3.69 10.67 -1.24
N GLY A 9 3.22 11.50 -0.30
CA GLY A 9 2.96 12.91 -0.54
C GLY A 9 4.24 13.67 -0.88
N MET A 10 4.15 14.59 -1.87
CA MET A 10 5.28 15.40 -2.33
C MET A 10 5.27 16.80 -1.74
N ASN A 11 4.11 17.28 -1.30
CA ASN A 11 3.93 18.64 -0.77
C ASN A 11 4.26 18.68 0.72
N ASP A 12 4.66 19.86 1.19
CA ASP A 12 4.81 20.19 2.58
C ASP A 12 4.14 21.57 2.82
N PRO A 13 3.02 21.61 3.56
CA PRO A 13 2.28 20.51 4.17
C PRO A 13 1.52 19.62 3.16
N SER A 14 1.27 18.35 3.54
CA SER A 14 0.68 17.34 2.66
C SER A 14 -0.70 16.86 3.10
N ASN A 15 -1.68 16.90 2.18
CA ASN A 15 -3.00 16.29 2.41
C ASN A 15 -2.90 14.78 2.70
N CYS A 16 -2.02 14.06 2.00
CA CYS A 16 -1.80 12.63 2.23
C CYS A 16 -1.27 12.36 3.63
N GLU A 17 -0.33 13.17 4.08
CA GLU A 17 0.29 13.01 5.39
C GLU A 17 -0.70 13.27 6.51
N LEU A 18 -1.46 14.37 6.44
CA LEU A 18 -2.48 14.68 7.43
C LEU A 18 -3.56 13.59 7.52
N LEU A 19 -4.01 13.04 6.38
CA LEU A 19 -4.96 11.92 6.38
C LEU A 19 -4.34 10.65 6.97
N ALA A 20 -3.07 10.37 6.67
CA ALA A 20 -2.34 9.24 7.24
C ALA A 20 -2.19 9.40 8.77
N ASP A 21 -1.90 10.61 9.26
CA ASP A 21 -1.79 10.88 10.69
C ASP A 21 -3.12 10.65 11.41
N LYS A 22 -4.24 11.08 10.83
CA LYS A 22 -5.57 10.79 11.37
C LYS A 22 -5.91 9.29 11.33
N TYR A 23 -5.47 8.60 10.29
CA TYR A 23 -5.62 7.15 10.21
C TYR A 23 -4.80 6.43 11.31
N ILE A 24 -3.58 6.91 11.58
CA ILE A 24 -2.71 6.43 12.66
C ILE A 24 -3.37 6.66 14.03
N GLU A 25 -3.98 7.82 14.26
CA GLU A 25 -4.74 8.08 15.50
C GLU A 25 -5.79 6.99 15.74
N GLY A 26 -6.51 6.59 14.68
CA GLY A 26 -7.48 5.50 14.77
C GLY A 26 -6.83 4.13 15.04
N ILE A 27 -5.71 3.80 14.40
CA ILE A 27 -4.97 2.55 14.69
C ILE A 27 -4.53 2.50 16.17
N LYS A 28 -4.02 3.60 16.67
CA LYS A 28 -3.49 3.71 18.04
C LYS A 28 -4.57 3.64 19.14
N THR A 29 -5.86 3.60 18.81
CA THR A 29 -6.92 3.27 19.78
C THR A 29 -6.86 1.80 20.25
N HIS A 30 -6.12 0.96 19.53
CA HIS A 30 -5.89 -0.43 19.92
C HIS A 30 -4.63 -0.56 20.78
N ASP A 31 -4.78 -1.08 21.98
CA ASP A 31 -3.67 -1.28 22.90
C ASP A 31 -2.55 -2.13 22.28
N GLY A 32 -1.29 -1.72 22.49
CA GLY A 32 -0.10 -2.39 21.96
C GLY A 32 0.10 -2.21 20.45
N ALA A 33 -0.58 -1.23 19.83
CA ALA A 33 -0.32 -0.88 18.43
C ALA A 33 0.95 -0.02 18.31
N GLU A 34 1.97 -0.55 17.69
CA GLU A 34 3.18 0.16 17.29
C GLU A 34 3.09 0.56 15.82
N VAL A 35 3.33 1.84 15.52
CA VAL A 35 3.18 2.39 14.17
C VAL A 35 4.45 3.09 13.74
N HIS A 36 5.03 2.62 12.62
CA HIS A 36 6.21 3.18 11.97
C HIS A 36 5.79 3.95 10.73
N LYS A 37 5.90 5.29 10.74
CA LYS A 37 5.57 6.15 9.60
C LYS A 37 6.83 6.55 8.84
N PHE A 38 6.80 6.41 7.51
CA PHE A 38 7.89 6.79 6.61
C PHE A 38 7.39 7.67 5.48
N LEU A 39 8.14 8.73 5.18
CA LEU A 39 7.96 9.52 3.97
C LEU A 39 8.74 8.83 2.85
N VAL A 40 8.07 8.29 1.85
CA VAL A 40 8.71 7.54 0.75
C VAL A 40 9.74 8.40 0.01
N ARG A 41 9.48 9.72 -0.10
CA ARG A 41 10.41 10.68 -0.71
C ARG A 41 11.75 10.83 0.03
N ALA A 42 11.80 10.45 1.31
CA ALA A 42 13.01 10.53 2.13
C ALA A 42 13.83 9.22 2.12
N ILE A 43 13.35 8.18 1.43
CA ILE A 43 14.05 6.91 1.29
C ILE A 43 14.83 6.96 -0.02
N PRO A 44 16.18 7.07 0.01
CA PRO A 44 16.99 7.08 -1.20
C PRO A 44 16.91 5.71 -1.89
N LEU A 45 16.41 5.69 -3.11
CA LEU A 45 16.33 4.47 -3.93
C LEU A 45 16.73 4.79 -5.37
N PRO A 46 17.70 4.08 -5.96
CA PRO A 46 17.93 4.14 -7.39
C PRO A 46 16.72 3.60 -8.15
N HIS A 47 16.66 3.87 -9.45
CA HIS A 47 15.65 3.25 -10.29
C HIS A 47 15.84 1.74 -10.28
N PHE A 48 14.73 1.02 -10.03
CA PHE A 48 14.71 -0.43 -10.00
C PHE A 48 15.08 -1.01 -11.37
N THR A 49 15.93 -2.01 -11.38
CA THR A 49 16.34 -2.78 -12.56
C THR A 49 16.25 -4.27 -12.31
N VAL A 50 16.24 -5.07 -13.38
CA VAL A 50 16.09 -6.53 -13.26
C VAL A 50 17.19 -7.17 -12.39
N PRO A 51 18.48 -6.79 -12.47
CA PRO A 51 19.50 -7.31 -11.58
C PRO A 51 19.26 -7.07 -10.08
N ASP A 52 18.44 -6.08 -9.71
CA ASP A 52 18.13 -5.81 -8.31
C ASP A 52 17.26 -6.91 -7.67
N TYR A 53 16.64 -7.80 -8.47
CA TYR A 53 16.01 -9.00 -7.94
C TYR A 53 17.00 -10.01 -7.35
N GLU A 54 18.19 -10.09 -7.91
CA GLU A 54 19.22 -11.02 -7.49
C GLU A 54 20.08 -10.48 -6.34
N SER A 55 20.23 -9.14 -6.29
CA SER A 55 21.02 -8.48 -5.27
C SER A 55 20.46 -7.10 -4.94
N ASP A 56 20.16 -6.85 -3.67
CA ASP A 56 19.76 -5.54 -3.16
C ASP A 56 20.94 -4.65 -2.77
N ALA A 57 22.14 -4.92 -3.29
CA ALA A 57 23.35 -4.17 -2.97
C ALA A 57 23.22 -2.66 -3.28
N ASN A 58 22.43 -2.31 -4.29
CA ASN A 58 22.15 -0.93 -4.69
C ASN A 58 21.10 -0.24 -3.79
N ALA A 59 20.36 -1.00 -2.98
CA ALA A 59 19.35 -0.42 -2.09
C ALA A 59 20.03 0.35 -0.94
N SER A 60 19.45 1.48 -0.54
CA SER A 60 19.93 2.23 0.61
C SER A 60 19.72 1.46 1.92
N LYS A 61 20.47 1.88 2.96
CA LYS A 61 20.24 1.32 4.32
C LYS A 61 18.81 1.61 4.78
N GLU A 62 18.33 2.81 4.54
CA GLU A 62 16.97 3.25 4.92
C GLU A 62 15.91 2.36 4.28
N PHE A 63 16.07 1.98 3.02
CA PHE A 63 15.16 1.03 2.38
C PHE A 63 15.24 -0.35 3.02
N ARG A 64 16.44 -0.86 3.28
CA ARG A 64 16.60 -2.17 3.93
C ARG A 64 15.97 -2.20 5.32
N ASP A 65 16.08 -1.12 6.11
CA ASP A 65 15.44 -1.00 7.41
C ASP A 65 13.90 -1.03 7.28
N VAL A 66 13.34 -0.25 6.34
CA VAL A 66 11.90 -0.24 6.05
C VAL A 66 11.42 -1.60 5.51
N ARG A 67 12.20 -2.26 4.68
CA ARG A 67 11.92 -3.62 4.19
C ARG A 67 11.71 -4.60 5.35
N GLU A 68 12.63 -4.65 6.31
CA GLU A 68 12.49 -5.57 7.45
C GLU A 68 11.26 -5.25 8.28
N LEU A 69 10.94 -3.98 8.49
CA LEU A 69 9.70 -3.57 9.15
C LEU A 69 8.46 -4.00 8.37
N ILE A 70 8.43 -3.86 7.04
CA ILE A 70 7.30 -4.33 6.20
C ILE A 70 7.16 -5.85 6.28
N LYS A 71 8.28 -6.58 6.25
CA LYS A 71 8.26 -8.06 6.38
C LYS A 71 7.67 -8.49 7.73
N ALA A 72 8.04 -7.81 8.81
CA ALA A 72 7.57 -8.11 10.16
C ALA A 72 6.17 -7.54 10.48
N ALA A 73 5.68 -6.55 9.74
CA ALA A 73 4.43 -5.87 10.03
C ALA A 73 3.21 -6.79 9.95
N ASP A 74 2.22 -6.50 10.79
CA ASP A 74 0.88 -7.11 10.79
C ASP A 74 -0.09 -6.40 9.82
N GLY A 75 0.31 -5.23 9.32
CA GLY A 75 -0.43 -4.48 8.31
C GLY A 75 0.39 -3.33 7.74
N VAL A 76 0.05 -2.92 6.51
CA VAL A 76 0.72 -1.83 5.81
C VAL A 76 -0.31 -0.83 5.30
N VAL A 77 -0.04 0.45 5.49
CA VAL A 77 -0.85 1.56 4.96
C VAL A 77 -0.01 2.32 3.94
N ILE A 78 -0.59 2.61 2.77
CA ILE A 78 0.04 3.44 1.75
C ILE A 78 -0.86 4.66 1.50
N ALA A 79 -0.38 5.84 1.84
CA ALA A 79 -1.04 7.11 1.57
C ALA A 79 -0.34 7.82 0.40
N THR A 80 -1.06 8.08 -0.68
CA THR A 80 -0.49 8.57 -1.93
C THR A 80 -1.41 9.56 -2.65
N PRO A 81 -0.88 10.64 -3.22
CA PRO A 81 -1.66 11.43 -4.16
C PRO A 81 -1.82 10.68 -5.48
N VAL A 82 -2.85 11.05 -6.23
CA VAL A 82 -2.97 10.65 -7.64
C VAL A 82 -2.37 11.77 -8.49
N TRP A 83 -1.28 11.45 -9.18
CA TRP A 83 -0.58 12.33 -10.11
C TRP A 83 -0.63 11.76 -11.52
N ASN A 84 -1.05 12.59 -12.48
CA ASN A 84 -1.12 12.19 -13.88
C ASN A 84 -1.82 10.82 -14.06
N PHE A 85 -2.97 10.64 -13.40
CA PHE A 85 -3.78 9.43 -13.38
C PHE A 85 -3.12 8.19 -12.74
N SER A 86 -1.99 8.33 -12.05
CA SER A 86 -1.27 7.23 -11.41
C SER A 86 -0.76 7.64 -10.03
N VAL A 87 0.12 6.85 -9.44
CA VAL A 87 0.86 7.20 -8.22
C VAL A 87 2.14 7.96 -8.60
N PRO A 88 2.75 8.72 -7.67
CA PRO A 88 4.05 9.37 -7.91
C PRO A 88 5.14 8.37 -8.29
N ALA A 89 6.09 8.78 -9.14
CA ALA A 89 7.15 7.90 -9.65
C ALA A 89 8.00 7.27 -8.54
N HIS A 90 8.33 8.01 -7.48
CA HIS A 90 9.10 7.47 -6.35
C HIS A 90 8.33 6.37 -5.59
N LEU A 91 6.98 6.45 -5.50
CA LEU A 91 6.19 5.36 -4.93
C LEU A 91 6.18 4.15 -5.87
N LYS A 92 6.04 4.36 -7.18
CA LYS A 92 6.09 3.26 -8.14
C LYS A 92 7.44 2.54 -8.06
N ASN A 93 8.54 3.30 -8.00
CA ASN A 93 9.87 2.75 -7.81
C ASN A 93 9.98 1.95 -6.51
N PHE A 94 9.47 2.50 -5.40
CA PHE A 94 9.44 1.78 -4.12
C PHE A 94 8.64 0.47 -4.19
N ILE A 95 7.49 0.46 -4.90
CA ILE A 95 6.69 -0.76 -5.11
C ILE A 95 7.46 -1.78 -5.97
N ASP A 96 8.23 -1.35 -6.97
CA ASP A 96 9.07 -2.26 -7.76
C ASP A 96 10.16 -2.89 -6.89
N TRP A 97 10.83 -2.09 -6.06
CA TRP A 97 11.77 -2.58 -5.07
C TRP A 97 11.12 -3.52 -4.02
N MET A 98 9.84 -3.35 -3.70
CA MET A 98 9.14 -4.30 -2.84
C MET A 98 9.08 -5.70 -3.46
N GLY A 99 9.17 -5.84 -4.77
CA GLY A 99 9.24 -7.12 -5.47
C GLY A 99 10.42 -7.97 -5.02
N THR A 100 11.55 -7.38 -4.63
CA THR A 100 12.76 -8.08 -4.17
C THR A 100 12.54 -8.93 -2.91
N PHE A 101 11.53 -8.61 -2.11
CA PHE A 101 11.17 -9.35 -0.89
C PHE A 101 9.69 -9.72 -0.81
N GLY A 102 8.86 -9.15 -1.66
CA GLY A 102 7.45 -9.50 -1.80
C GLY A 102 7.20 -10.73 -2.64
N LEU A 103 8.19 -11.16 -3.41
CA LEU A 103 8.17 -12.38 -4.22
C LEU A 103 9.19 -13.40 -3.68
N ASP A 104 9.01 -14.67 -4.01
CA ASP A 104 10.01 -15.69 -3.69
C ASP A 104 11.30 -15.44 -4.48
N ALA A 105 12.45 -15.74 -3.86
CA ALA A 105 13.75 -15.41 -4.40
C ALA A 105 14.18 -16.28 -5.60
N GLN A 106 13.51 -17.41 -5.85
CA GLN A 106 13.91 -18.33 -6.91
C GLN A 106 13.17 -18.08 -8.20
N THR A 107 11.85 -17.88 -8.12
CA THR A 107 11.01 -17.79 -9.32
C THR A 107 10.45 -16.39 -9.57
N HIS A 108 10.57 -15.50 -8.59
CA HIS A 108 10.00 -14.14 -8.59
C HIS A 108 8.50 -14.10 -9.00
N SER A 109 7.79 -15.20 -8.71
CA SER A 109 6.41 -15.40 -9.17
C SER A 109 5.42 -15.72 -8.06
N LYS A 110 5.90 -16.01 -6.83
CA LYS A 110 5.05 -16.38 -5.70
C LYS A 110 5.12 -15.32 -4.61
N GLY A 111 3.99 -14.68 -4.32
CA GLY A 111 3.88 -13.65 -3.29
C GLY A 111 4.15 -14.17 -1.88
N GLN A 112 4.92 -13.42 -1.09
CA GLN A 112 5.41 -13.79 0.25
C GLN A 112 4.65 -13.12 1.41
N PHE A 113 3.76 -12.16 1.13
CA PHE A 113 3.07 -11.41 2.19
C PHE A 113 1.95 -12.17 2.92
N LYS A 114 1.68 -13.43 2.57
CA LYS A 114 0.81 -14.35 3.33
C LYS A 114 -0.55 -13.74 3.73
N ALA A 115 -1.23 -13.08 2.80
CA ALA A 115 -2.50 -12.36 3.02
C ALA A 115 -2.39 -11.10 3.90
N LYS A 116 -1.20 -10.60 4.23
CA LYS A 116 -1.02 -9.37 5.02
C LYS A 116 -2.00 -8.27 4.59
N PRO A 117 -2.73 -7.63 5.53
CA PRO A 117 -3.67 -6.57 5.19
C PRO A 117 -2.96 -5.28 4.77
N PHE A 118 -3.41 -4.71 3.67
CA PHE A 118 -3.00 -3.41 3.16
C PHE A 118 -4.18 -2.44 3.12
N ALA A 119 -3.96 -1.19 3.50
CA ALA A 119 -4.88 -0.08 3.31
C ALA A 119 -4.29 0.95 2.34
N LEU A 120 -5.09 1.43 1.41
CA LEU A 120 -4.70 2.44 0.42
C LEU A 120 -5.52 3.71 0.63
N ILE A 121 -4.84 4.83 0.86
CA ILE A 121 -5.42 6.17 1.00
C ILE A 121 -4.93 7.01 -0.16
N HIS A 122 -5.84 7.35 -1.09
CA HIS A 122 -5.53 8.19 -2.23
C HIS A 122 -6.07 9.60 -2.00
N THR A 123 -5.31 10.63 -2.40
CA THR A 123 -5.78 12.01 -2.51
C THR A 123 -5.70 12.48 -3.95
N GLY A 124 -6.57 13.37 -4.36
CA GLY A 124 -6.49 13.95 -5.71
C GLY A 124 -7.31 15.21 -5.88
N GLY A 125 -6.95 16.03 -6.86
CA GLY A 125 -7.69 17.25 -7.19
C GLY A 125 -9.05 16.99 -7.84
N ALA A 126 -9.27 15.80 -8.40
CA ALA A 126 -10.49 15.43 -9.09
C ALA A 126 -11.68 15.25 -8.12
N PRO A 127 -12.92 15.47 -8.58
CA PRO A 127 -14.12 15.14 -7.81
C PRO A 127 -14.31 13.61 -7.74
N MET A 128 -15.11 13.14 -6.77
CA MET A 128 -15.37 11.72 -6.54
C MET A 128 -15.95 11.01 -7.79
N ILE A 129 -16.74 11.71 -8.59
CA ILE A 129 -17.31 11.12 -9.82
C ILE A 129 -16.24 10.79 -10.85
N ALA A 130 -15.26 11.67 -11.05
CA ALA A 130 -14.15 11.43 -11.96
C ALA A 130 -13.25 10.27 -11.45
N TRP A 131 -13.06 10.17 -10.14
CA TRP A 131 -12.40 9.03 -9.54
C TRP A 131 -13.11 7.72 -9.89
N LYS A 132 -14.41 7.64 -9.61
CA LYS A 132 -15.18 6.40 -9.84
C LYS A 132 -15.27 6.03 -11.32
N ALA A 133 -15.35 7.01 -12.22
CA ALA A 133 -15.51 6.78 -13.65
C ALA A 133 -14.22 6.31 -14.34
N LEU A 134 -13.07 6.89 -13.99
CA LEU A 134 -11.82 6.67 -14.72
C LEU A 134 -10.62 6.40 -13.81
N MET A 135 -10.35 7.28 -12.84
CA MET A 135 -9.10 7.25 -12.09
C MET A 135 -8.98 6.02 -11.19
N TYR A 136 -10.10 5.43 -10.80
CA TYR A 136 -10.12 4.16 -10.08
C TYR A 136 -9.43 3.05 -10.89
N LEU A 137 -9.69 2.99 -12.20
CA LEU A 137 -9.08 2.00 -13.11
C LEU A 137 -7.59 2.27 -13.31
N THR A 138 -7.21 3.51 -13.54
CA THR A 138 -5.80 3.87 -13.79
C THR A 138 -4.89 3.69 -12.57
N THR A 139 -5.46 3.61 -11.37
CA THR A 139 -4.71 3.35 -10.14
C THR A 139 -4.80 1.90 -9.67
N LEU A 140 -5.34 0.97 -10.48
CA LEU A 140 -5.44 -0.45 -10.15
C LEU A 140 -4.08 -1.15 -10.06
N HIS A 141 -3.06 -0.64 -10.74
CA HIS A 141 -1.71 -1.23 -10.68
C HIS A 141 -1.18 -1.38 -9.24
N LEU A 142 -1.48 -0.44 -8.34
CA LEU A 142 -1.05 -0.52 -6.96
C LEU A 142 -1.71 -1.67 -6.17
N PRO A 143 -3.05 -1.81 -6.11
CA PRO A 143 -3.65 -2.97 -5.47
C PRO A 143 -3.31 -4.30 -6.15
N GLU A 144 -3.11 -4.31 -7.48
CA GLU A 144 -2.73 -5.54 -8.19
C GLU A 144 -1.28 -5.96 -7.85
N ALA A 145 -0.33 -5.03 -7.77
CA ALA A 145 1.03 -5.33 -7.32
C ALA A 145 1.03 -5.91 -5.90
N ILE A 146 0.26 -5.31 -4.97
CA ILE A 146 0.13 -5.82 -3.60
C ILE A 146 -0.41 -7.25 -3.58
N LYS A 147 -1.45 -7.55 -4.37
CA LYS A 147 -2.00 -8.91 -4.49
C LYS A 147 -0.99 -9.88 -5.09
N TYR A 148 -0.24 -9.44 -6.11
CA TYR A 148 0.83 -10.22 -6.72
C TYR A 148 1.91 -10.59 -5.70
N TYR A 149 2.24 -9.67 -4.80
CA TYR A 149 3.16 -9.92 -3.68
C TYR A 149 2.53 -10.76 -2.55
N GLY A 150 1.29 -11.20 -2.70
CA GLY A 150 0.58 -12.04 -1.72
C GLY A 150 -0.08 -11.26 -0.58
N GLY A 151 -0.19 -9.93 -0.68
CA GLY A 151 -0.95 -9.10 0.25
C GLY A 151 -2.45 -9.07 -0.06
N THR A 152 -3.22 -8.46 0.82
CA THR A 152 -4.66 -8.26 0.64
C THR A 152 -5.04 -6.81 0.88
N VAL A 153 -5.56 -6.14 -0.14
CA VAL A 153 -6.07 -4.78 0.03
C VAL A 153 -7.45 -4.83 0.68
N VAL A 154 -7.50 -4.51 1.97
CA VAL A 154 -8.71 -4.56 2.79
C VAL A 154 -9.47 -3.23 2.80
N LEU A 155 -8.79 -2.13 2.47
CA LEU A 155 -9.38 -0.81 2.39
C LEU A 155 -8.77 -0.04 1.22
N ARG A 156 -9.63 0.66 0.47
CA ARG A 156 -9.23 1.63 -0.54
C ARG A 156 -10.10 2.89 -0.40
N HIS A 157 -9.46 3.99 -0.06
CA HIS A 157 -10.11 5.29 0.11
C HIS A 157 -9.57 6.30 -0.90
N PHE A 158 -10.42 7.18 -1.38
CA PHE A 158 -10.05 8.35 -2.15
C PHE A 158 -10.64 9.60 -1.51
N GLU A 159 -9.78 10.58 -1.18
CA GLU A 159 -10.20 11.91 -0.75
C GLU A 159 -10.15 12.87 -1.93
N PRO A 160 -11.31 13.38 -2.39
CA PRO A 160 -11.41 14.21 -3.58
C PRO A 160 -11.05 15.67 -3.31
N LYS A 161 -10.83 16.43 -4.38
CA LYS A 161 -10.67 17.89 -4.37
C LYS A 161 -9.57 18.37 -3.40
N CYS A 162 -8.45 17.62 -3.34
CA CYS A 162 -7.29 17.95 -2.51
C CYS A 162 -6.37 18.97 -3.19
N VAL A 163 -6.95 20.10 -3.62
CA VAL A 163 -6.26 21.24 -4.21
C VAL A 163 -6.96 22.55 -3.77
N GLU A 164 -6.22 23.60 -3.54
CA GLU A 164 -6.78 24.93 -3.19
C GLU A 164 -7.48 25.61 -4.37
N GLY A 165 -7.03 25.32 -5.59
CA GLY A 165 -7.57 25.87 -6.82
C GLY A 165 -6.86 25.28 -8.03
N LYS A 166 -7.18 25.79 -9.22
CA LYS A 166 -6.57 25.35 -10.47
C LYS A 166 -5.05 25.60 -10.43
N GLY A 167 -4.26 24.49 -10.44
CA GLY A 167 -2.79 24.57 -10.40
C GLY A 167 -2.20 24.98 -9.05
N LYS A 168 -3.02 25.12 -7.98
CA LYS A 168 -2.54 25.47 -6.63
C LYS A 168 -2.62 24.22 -5.73
N PHE A 169 -1.46 23.75 -5.34
CA PHE A 169 -1.31 22.59 -4.46
C PHE A 169 -1.06 23.08 -3.04
N GLY A 170 -2.04 22.86 -2.16
CA GLY A 170 -1.96 23.26 -0.76
C GLY A 170 -2.72 22.32 0.15
N LEU A 171 -2.64 22.56 1.45
CA LEU A 171 -3.36 21.79 2.45
C LEU A 171 -4.82 22.26 2.48
N VAL A 172 -5.75 21.35 2.26
CA VAL A 172 -7.20 21.66 2.26
C VAL A 172 -7.99 20.70 3.16
N VAL A 173 -7.45 19.53 3.47
CA VAL A 173 -8.16 18.54 4.31
C VAL A 173 -8.19 18.94 5.77
N ASP A 174 -7.30 19.84 6.22
CA ASP A 174 -7.31 20.45 7.54
C ASP A 174 -8.63 21.19 7.84
N LYS A 175 -9.26 21.74 6.81
CA LYS A 175 -10.56 22.44 6.88
C LYS A 175 -11.76 21.50 6.72
N ARG A 176 -11.54 20.16 6.77
CA ARG A 176 -12.58 19.15 6.53
C ARG A 176 -12.68 18.17 7.71
N PRO A 177 -13.27 18.60 8.84
CA PRO A 177 -13.34 17.76 10.04
C PRO A 177 -14.02 16.41 9.79
N ALA A 178 -15.04 16.36 8.93
CA ALA A 178 -15.72 15.11 8.58
C ALA A 178 -14.81 14.11 7.82
N ALA A 179 -13.89 14.59 6.98
CA ALA A 179 -12.92 13.75 6.29
C ALA A 179 -11.88 13.21 7.28
N LEU A 180 -11.38 14.05 8.18
CA LEU A 180 -10.43 13.66 9.21
C LEU A 180 -11.02 12.62 10.17
N GLU A 181 -12.26 12.82 10.63
CA GLU A 181 -12.95 11.85 11.47
C GLU A 181 -13.24 10.52 10.73
N THR A 182 -13.57 10.60 9.46
CA THR A 182 -13.71 9.41 8.60
C THR A 182 -12.40 8.63 8.52
N MET A 183 -11.27 9.31 8.42
CA MET A 183 -9.95 8.65 8.39
C MET A 183 -9.64 7.99 9.73
N LYS A 184 -9.87 8.65 10.84
CA LYS A 184 -9.68 8.09 12.17
C LYS A 184 -10.50 6.81 12.36
N ARG A 185 -11.80 6.84 12.06
CA ARG A 185 -12.67 5.66 12.14
C ARG A 185 -12.21 4.52 11.23
N LYS A 186 -11.72 4.81 10.02
CA LYS A 186 -11.16 3.80 9.11
C LYS A 186 -9.85 3.22 9.65
N GLY A 187 -9.04 4.03 10.31
CA GLY A 187 -7.85 3.57 11.02
C GLY A 187 -8.18 2.58 12.13
N GLU A 188 -9.21 2.87 12.91
CA GLU A 188 -9.74 1.97 13.94
C GLU A 188 -10.20 0.61 13.37
N GLN A 189 -10.95 0.64 12.26
CA GLN A 189 -11.38 -0.58 11.56
C GLN A 189 -10.20 -1.38 11.01
N PHE A 190 -9.19 -0.71 10.46
CA PHE A 190 -7.97 -1.36 10.00
C PHE A 190 -7.18 -1.97 11.16
N GLY A 191 -7.09 -1.25 12.28
CA GLY A 191 -6.45 -1.76 13.50
C GLY A 191 -7.08 -3.06 13.98
N LYS A 192 -8.41 -3.18 13.97
CA LYS A 192 -9.12 -4.45 14.26
C LYS A 192 -8.69 -5.58 13.31
N THR A 193 -8.58 -5.26 12.00
CA THR A 193 -8.19 -6.25 11.00
C THR A 193 -6.74 -6.70 11.20
N ALA A 194 -5.84 -5.76 11.45
CA ALA A 194 -4.42 -6.03 11.67
C ALA A 194 -4.19 -6.79 13.00
N LYS A 195 -4.93 -6.45 14.06
CA LYS A 195 -4.90 -7.17 15.33
C LYS A 195 -5.35 -8.62 15.15
N HIS A 196 -6.45 -8.85 14.45
CA HIS A 196 -6.90 -10.21 14.14
C HIS A 196 -5.84 -10.98 13.32
N TYR A 197 -5.21 -10.31 12.33
CA TYR A 197 -4.14 -10.92 11.55
C TYR A 197 -2.91 -11.25 12.41
N HIS A 198 -2.53 -10.36 13.32
CA HIS A 198 -1.45 -10.59 14.29
C HIS A 198 -1.70 -11.85 15.15
N GLU A 199 -2.91 -11.96 15.69
CA GLU A 199 -3.30 -13.06 16.60
C GLU A 199 -3.49 -14.40 15.89
N GLN A 200 -3.99 -14.40 14.64
CA GLN A 200 -4.42 -15.61 13.94
C GLN A 200 -3.54 -15.99 12.74
N GLY A 201 -2.61 -15.12 12.31
CA GLY A 201 -1.81 -15.31 11.10
C GLY A 201 -2.62 -15.35 9.79
N LYS A 202 -3.90 -14.94 9.82
CA LYS A 202 -4.83 -14.97 8.68
C LYS A 202 -5.91 -13.90 8.79
N LEU A 203 -6.46 -13.53 7.65
CA LEU A 203 -7.65 -12.68 7.58
C LEU A 203 -8.92 -13.47 7.88
N SER A 204 -10.02 -12.77 8.24
CA SER A 204 -11.33 -13.37 8.50
C SER A 204 -12.37 -12.96 7.44
N GLY A 205 -13.50 -13.67 7.41
CA GLY A 205 -14.69 -13.32 6.63
C GLY A 205 -14.43 -13.18 5.13
N THR A 206 -15.05 -12.18 4.52
CA THR A 206 -14.95 -11.91 3.08
C THR A 206 -13.55 -11.59 2.59
N GLN A 207 -12.69 -11.05 3.44
CA GLN A 207 -11.30 -10.74 3.10
C GLN A 207 -10.46 -12.02 2.91
N ALA A 208 -10.64 -13.02 3.76
CA ALA A 208 -10.03 -14.33 3.61
C ALA A 208 -10.51 -15.03 2.34
N LEU A 209 -11.81 -14.93 2.03
CA LEU A 209 -12.38 -15.53 0.81
C LEU A 209 -11.79 -14.86 -0.46
N ARG A 210 -11.70 -13.54 -0.48
CA ARG A 210 -11.05 -12.81 -1.57
C ARG A 210 -9.61 -13.24 -1.78
N TYR A 211 -8.82 -13.34 -0.73
CA TYR A 211 -7.44 -13.80 -0.82
C TYR A 211 -7.36 -15.22 -1.42
N LYS A 212 -8.17 -16.15 -0.93
CA LYS A 212 -8.21 -17.52 -1.46
C LYS A 212 -8.60 -17.56 -2.94
N PHE A 213 -9.59 -16.76 -3.34
CA PHE A 213 -10.03 -16.68 -4.73
C PHE A 213 -8.91 -16.14 -5.66
N PHE A 214 -8.25 -15.04 -5.29
CA PHE A 214 -7.13 -14.53 -6.07
C PHE A 214 -5.96 -15.50 -6.14
N THR A 215 -5.61 -16.15 -5.03
CA THR A 215 -4.56 -17.15 -5.00
C THR A 215 -4.90 -18.35 -5.91
N PHE A 216 -6.15 -18.76 -5.94
CA PHE A 216 -6.64 -19.80 -6.85
C PHE A 216 -6.49 -19.38 -8.32
N LEU A 217 -6.97 -18.17 -8.69
CA LEU A 217 -6.84 -17.66 -10.06
C LEU A 217 -5.37 -17.57 -10.49
N TYR A 218 -4.50 -17.13 -9.61
CA TYR A 218 -3.04 -17.08 -9.87
C TYR A 218 -2.46 -18.47 -10.14
N ARG A 219 -2.85 -19.47 -9.34
CA ARG A 219 -2.39 -20.86 -9.56
C ARG A 219 -2.87 -21.42 -10.89
N VAL A 220 -4.11 -21.16 -11.26
CA VAL A 220 -4.67 -21.58 -12.55
C VAL A 220 -3.94 -20.87 -13.69
N GLY A 221 -3.79 -19.55 -13.61
CA GLY A 221 -3.08 -18.77 -14.61
C GLY A 221 -1.64 -19.25 -14.83
N ASN A 222 -0.89 -19.49 -13.75
CA ASN A 222 0.47 -20.02 -13.85
C ASN A 222 0.53 -21.43 -14.48
N ARG A 223 -0.45 -22.29 -14.21
CA ARG A 223 -0.52 -23.61 -14.85
C ARG A 223 -0.77 -23.52 -16.36
N VAL A 224 -1.57 -22.54 -16.78
CA VAL A 224 -1.86 -22.32 -18.21
C VAL A 224 -0.68 -21.69 -18.94
N MET A 225 -0.04 -20.68 -18.31
CA MET A 225 1.07 -19.97 -18.93
C MET A 225 2.39 -20.76 -18.92
N TYR A 226 2.61 -21.60 -17.90
CA TYR A 226 3.83 -22.39 -17.74
C TYR A 226 3.47 -23.87 -17.57
N PRO A 227 3.18 -24.59 -18.66
CA PRO A 227 2.95 -26.03 -18.63
C PRO A 227 4.17 -26.79 -18.10
N LEU A 228 3.95 -27.96 -17.55
CA LEU A 228 4.95 -28.76 -16.80
C LEU A 228 6.27 -29.06 -17.56
N SER A 229 6.29 -28.94 -18.88
CA SER A 229 7.49 -29.12 -19.72
C SER A 229 8.56 -28.03 -19.57
N THR A 230 8.27 -26.91 -18.87
CA THR A 230 9.21 -25.80 -18.65
C THR A 230 9.64 -25.69 -17.19
N ARG A 231 9.30 -26.65 -16.34
CA ARG A 231 9.72 -26.70 -14.93
C ARG A 231 11.01 -27.52 -14.79
N GLN A 232 12.13 -26.93 -15.19
CA GLN A 232 13.46 -27.37 -14.73
C GLN A 232 13.90 -26.51 -13.57
#